data_641beca26bab453291dbbf577eb8a798
#
_entry.id   641beca26bab453291dbbf577eb8a798
#
_cell.length_a   1.000
_cell.length_b   1.000
_cell.length_c   1.000
_cell.angle_alpha   90.00
_cell.angle_beta   90.00
_cell.angle_gamma   90.00
#
_symmetry.space_group_name_H-M   'P 1'
#
loop_
_entity.id
_entity.type
_entity.pdbx_description
1 polymer ?
#
loop_
_entity_poly.entity_id
_entity_poly.type
_entity_poly.pdbx_seq_one_letter_code
_entity_poly.pdbx_strand_id
1 'polypeptide(L)'
;DPANDADSTLRIAELMIDQAGNRTGSVTVVDDKGAVSTTSWNLMVVSRVFNIVWEEQIVEANWNGYLEQGESVVYEHEPGLGGRVIQLNSTLTLSRELIPIMLPEDNFTFSLDMESGWSTFASTSQDNITENSSASIDRGEMNSYPDSGYTLSADSKESLEQQLLNQAGERFGQGTWTWIITADQ
;
A
#
# COMPACT_ATOMS: atom_id res chain seq x y z
N ASP A 1 -36.34 11.85 8.95
CA ASP A 1 -37.38 12.88 8.85
C ASP A 1 -38.31 12.77 10.06
N PRO A 2 -38.18 13.64 11.05
CA PRO A 2 -39.05 13.63 12.23
C PRO A 2 -40.37 14.40 12.03
N ALA A 3 -40.51 15.13 10.95
CA ALA A 3 -41.55 16.13 10.85
C ALA A 3 -42.60 15.89 9.75
N ASN A 4 -42.50 14.76 9.04
CA ASN A 4 -43.38 14.47 7.89
C ASN A 4 -43.30 15.53 6.77
N ASP A 5 -42.15 16.20 6.66
CA ASP A 5 -41.86 17.08 5.54
C ASP A 5 -41.47 16.26 4.30
N ALA A 6 -41.79 16.72 3.12
CA ALA A 6 -41.42 16.07 1.88
C ALA A 6 -39.92 16.26 1.61
N ASP A 7 -39.13 15.17 1.58
CA ASP A 7 -37.72 15.22 1.24
C ASP A 7 -37.45 15.65 -0.22
N SER A 8 -38.44 15.45 -1.09
CA SER A 8 -38.41 15.90 -2.46
C SER A 8 -39.82 16.04 -3.03
N THR A 9 -40.03 17.07 -3.86
CA THR A 9 -41.25 17.28 -4.68
C THR A 9 -41.02 16.99 -6.15
N LEU A 10 -39.83 16.46 -6.49
CA LEU A 10 -39.49 16.14 -7.88
C LEU A 10 -40.13 14.80 -8.28
N ARG A 11 -40.37 14.62 -9.57
CA ARG A 11 -40.87 13.36 -10.15
C ARG A 11 -39.92 12.18 -9.90
N ILE A 12 -38.61 12.48 -9.84
CA ILE A 12 -37.58 11.53 -9.50
C ILE A 12 -36.79 12.14 -8.35
N ALA A 13 -36.65 11.40 -7.26
CA ALA A 13 -35.83 11.77 -6.12
C ALA A 13 -34.76 10.72 -5.90
N GLU A 14 -33.53 11.17 -5.73
CA GLU A 14 -32.37 10.32 -5.35
C GLU A 14 -32.03 10.62 -3.89
N LEU A 15 -31.99 9.58 -3.08
CA LEU A 15 -31.64 9.67 -1.66
C LEU A 15 -30.38 8.86 -1.40
N MET A 16 -29.38 9.49 -0.80
CA MET A 16 -28.22 8.81 -0.31
C MET A 16 -28.46 8.32 1.13
N ILE A 17 -28.26 7.04 1.38
CA ILE A 17 -28.41 6.44 2.70
C ILE A 17 -27.05 5.91 3.15
N ASP A 18 -26.42 6.59 4.08
CA ASP A 18 -25.05 6.39 4.57
C ASP A 18 -24.98 5.57 5.88
N GLN A 19 -26.14 5.29 6.49
CA GLN A 19 -26.22 4.54 7.74
C GLN A 19 -27.00 3.26 7.58
N ALA A 20 -26.48 2.17 8.13
CA ALA A 20 -27.17 0.91 8.21
C ALA A 20 -28.42 1.01 9.12
N GLY A 21 -29.39 0.18 8.84
CA GLY A 21 -30.63 0.07 9.61
C GLY A 21 -31.87 -0.01 8.73
N ASN A 22 -33.02 -0.16 9.37
CA ASN A 22 -34.30 -0.15 8.69
C ASN A 22 -34.71 1.28 8.36
N ARG A 23 -35.11 1.50 7.12
CA ARG A 23 -35.62 2.76 6.61
C ARG A 23 -37.01 2.53 6.06
N THR A 24 -37.91 3.45 6.35
CA THR A 24 -39.25 3.49 5.75
C THR A 24 -39.35 4.76 4.92
N GLY A 25 -39.95 4.64 3.78
CA GLY A 25 -40.27 5.80 2.93
C GLY A 25 -41.68 5.71 2.42
N SER A 26 -42.20 6.83 1.98
CA SER A 26 -43.48 6.90 1.35
C SER A 26 -43.48 7.90 0.18
N VAL A 27 -44.26 7.62 -0.82
CA VAL A 27 -44.54 8.52 -1.92
C VAL A 27 -46.02 8.84 -1.89
N THR A 28 -46.30 10.13 -1.85
CA THR A 28 -47.68 10.64 -1.93
C THR A 28 -47.87 11.41 -3.25
N VAL A 29 -48.85 11.04 -4.02
CA VAL A 29 -49.24 11.70 -5.26
C VAL A 29 -50.58 12.38 -5.04
N VAL A 30 -50.67 13.63 -5.47
CA VAL A 30 -51.89 14.41 -5.42
C VAL A 30 -52.25 14.79 -6.86
N ASP A 31 -53.47 14.53 -7.29
CA ASP A 31 -53.96 14.91 -8.60
C ASP A 31 -54.42 16.39 -8.62
N ASP A 32 -54.76 16.87 -9.81
CA ASP A 32 -55.24 18.23 -10.02
C ASP A 32 -56.63 18.54 -9.38
N LYS A 33 -57.31 17.51 -8.92
CA LYS A 33 -58.61 17.61 -8.22
C LYS A 33 -58.49 17.39 -6.71
N GLY A 34 -57.25 17.20 -6.22
CA GLY A 34 -56.96 17.02 -4.81
C GLY A 34 -57.11 15.57 -4.30
N ALA A 35 -57.28 14.58 -5.19
CA ALA A 35 -57.27 13.20 -4.74
C ALA A 35 -55.84 12.75 -4.39
N VAL A 36 -55.69 12.04 -3.28
CA VAL A 36 -54.40 11.66 -2.71
C VAL A 36 -54.20 10.14 -2.77
N SER A 37 -53.07 9.69 -3.22
CA SER A 37 -52.62 8.30 -3.14
C SER A 37 -51.24 8.22 -2.51
N THR A 38 -51.05 7.35 -1.53
CA THR A 38 -49.80 7.13 -0.82
C THR A 38 -49.38 5.68 -0.92
N THR A 39 -48.12 5.48 -1.29
CA THR A 39 -47.44 4.16 -1.24
C THR A 39 -46.26 4.24 -0.32
N SER A 40 -46.12 3.24 0.57
CA SER A 40 -44.98 3.12 1.49
C SER A 40 -44.10 1.93 1.12
N TRP A 41 -42.81 2.05 1.44
CA TRP A 41 -41.83 0.98 1.27
C TRP A 41 -40.93 0.87 2.49
N ASN A 42 -40.34 -0.32 2.69
CA ASN A 42 -39.33 -0.58 3.69
C ASN A 42 -38.05 -1.00 2.99
N LEU A 43 -36.92 -0.44 3.43
CA LEU A 43 -35.60 -0.79 2.97
C LEU A 43 -34.73 -1.13 4.17
N MET A 44 -34.07 -2.26 4.13
CA MET A 44 -33.05 -2.62 5.09
C MET A 44 -31.68 -2.32 4.47
N VAL A 45 -30.97 -1.38 5.07
CA VAL A 45 -29.58 -1.05 4.71
C VAL A 45 -28.67 -1.84 5.64
N VAL A 46 -27.78 -2.64 5.07
CA VAL A 46 -26.84 -3.48 5.81
C VAL A 46 -25.41 -2.99 5.59
N SER A 47 -24.64 -2.90 6.65
CA SER A 47 -23.19 -2.71 6.55
C SER A 47 -22.56 -4.02 6.10
N ARG A 48 -21.55 -3.92 5.24
CA ARG A 48 -20.68 -5.06 4.93
C ARG A 48 -19.69 -5.21 6.06
N VAL A 49 -19.58 -6.42 6.60
CA VAL A 49 -18.62 -6.79 7.64
C VAL A 49 -17.65 -7.77 7.03
N PHE A 50 -16.38 -7.49 7.16
CA PHE A 50 -15.28 -8.30 6.64
C PHE A 50 -14.54 -8.94 7.82
N ASN A 51 -14.20 -10.20 7.69
CA ASN A 51 -13.29 -10.87 8.60
C ASN A 51 -11.85 -10.68 8.08
N ILE A 52 -10.98 -10.14 8.91
CA ILE A 52 -9.60 -9.82 8.54
C ILE A 52 -8.69 -10.91 9.08
N VAL A 53 -7.97 -11.53 8.18
CA VAL A 53 -6.92 -12.52 8.49
C VAL A 53 -5.68 -12.11 7.72
N TRP A 54 -4.57 -11.97 8.42
CA TRP A 54 -3.27 -11.68 7.84
C TRP A 54 -2.47 -12.97 7.69
N GLU A 55 -1.85 -13.11 6.54
CA GLU A 55 -0.94 -14.22 6.25
C GLU A 55 0.44 -13.65 5.96
N GLU A 56 1.47 -14.25 6.53
CA GLU A 56 2.85 -13.87 6.27
C GLU A 56 3.30 -14.42 4.92
N GLN A 57 3.94 -13.58 4.13
CA GLN A 57 4.51 -13.92 2.85
C GLN A 57 5.90 -13.31 2.71
N ILE A 58 6.87 -14.08 2.21
CA ILE A 58 8.18 -13.57 1.83
C ILE A 58 8.12 -13.14 0.36
N VAL A 59 8.51 -11.90 0.10
CA VAL A 59 8.68 -11.35 -1.25
C VAL A 59 10.17 -11.20 -1.50
N GLU A 60 10.67 -11.87 -2.52
CA GLU A 60 12.07 -11.83 -2.90
C GLU A 60 12.23 -11.14 -4.26
N ALA A 61 13.23 -10.26 -4.35
CA ALA A 61 13.69 -9.69 -5.61
C ALA A 61 15.21 -9.85 -5.70
N ASN A 62 15.70 -10.33 -6.82
CA ASN A 62 17.12 -10.57 -7.04
C ASN A 62 17.53 -9.95 -8.38
N TRP A 63 18.57 -9.12 -8.34
CA TRP A 63 19.16 -8.50 -9.52
C TRP A 63 20.64 -8.83 -9.57
N ASN A 64 21.18 -8.88 -10.76
CA ASN A 64 22.60 -9.03 -11.01
C ASN A 64 22.99 -8.23 -12.26
N GLY A 65 24.22 -7.83 -12.33
CA GLY A 65 24.71 -7.02 -13.45
C GLY A 65 26.17 -6.68 -13.30
N TYR A 66 26.62 -5.82 -14.20
CA TYR A 66 27.95 -5.23 -14.21
C TYR A 66 27.77 -3.72 -14.42
N LEU A 67 28.58 -2.94 -13.74
CA LEU A 67 28.64 -1.48 -13.90
C LEU A 67 30.10 -1.06 -14.10
N GLU A 68 30.32 -0.13 -15.03
CA GLU A 68 31.59 0.54 -15.14
C GLU A 68 31.69 1.68 -14.11
N GLN A 69 32.89 2.09 -13.80
CA GLN A 69 33.13 3.18 -12.85
C GLN A 69 32.30 4.43 -13.21
N GLY A 70 31.60 4.95 -12.24
CA GLY A 70 30.74 6.12 -12.36
C GLY A 70 29.36 5.84 -12.96
N GLU A 71 29.06 4.60 -13.31
CA GLU A 71 27.73 4.22 -13.78
C GLU A 71 26.79 3.92 -12.62
N SER A 72 25.51 4.04 -12.93
CA SER A 72 24.42 3.68 -12.01
C SER A 72 23.36 2.89 -12.73
N VAL A 73 22.72 1.97 -12.00
CA VAL A 73 21.54 1.24 -12.46
C VAL A 73 20.39 1.45 -11.46
N VAL A 74 19.19 1.49 -12.00
CA VAL A 74 17.95 1.68 -11.20
C VAL A 74 17.06 0.46 -11.38
N TYR A 75 16.55 -0.05 -10.26
CA TYR A 75 15.54 -1.11 -10.22
C TYR A 75 14.33 -0.63 -9.43
N GLU A 76 13.16 -0.86 -9.98
CA GLU A 76 11.90 -0.48 -9.36
C GLU A 76 11.01 -1.71 -9.16
N HIS A 77 10.35 -1.79 -8.02
CA HIS A 77 9.35 -2.80 -7.73
C HIS A 77 8.37 -2.33 -6.63
N GLU A 78 7.28 -3.05 -6.46
CA GLU A 78 6.24 -2.76 -5.48
C GLU A 78 6.05 -3.94 -4.52
N PRO A 79 6.95 -4.16 -3.55
CA PRO A 79 6.91 -5.35 -2.69
C PRO A 79 5.72 -5.36 -1.73
N GLY A 80 5.19 -4.18 -1.39
CA GLY A 80 4.05 -4.01 -0.50
C GLY A 80 2.69 -4.06 -1.18
N LEU A 81 2.61 -4.40 -2.48
CA LEU A 81 1.33 -4.41 -3.20
C LEU A 81 0.34 -5.41 -2.58
N GLY A 82 -0.77 -4.88 -2.05
CA GLY A 82 -1.82 -5.68 -1.41
C GLY A 82 -1.48 -6.19 -0.01
N GLY A 83 -0.39 -5.72 0.61
CA GLY A 83 0.05 -6.18 1.92
C GLY A 83 0.69 -5.09 2.77
N ARG A 84 1.16 -5.45 3.95
CA ARG A 84 2.00 -4.64 4.82
C ARG A 84 3.41 -5.19 4.81
N VAL A 85 4.39 -4.36 4.53
CA VAL A 85 5.79 -4.76 4.68
C VAL A 85 6.18 -4.66 6.16
N ILE A 86 6.49 -5.78 6.76
CA ILE A 86 6.84 -5.85 8.18
C ILE A 86 8.34 -5.68 8.37
N GLN A 87 9.13 -6.32 7.54
CA GLN A 87 10.58 -6.33 7.64
C GLN A 87 11.22 -6.19 6.27
N LEU A 88 12.38 -5.54 6.22
CA LEU A 88 13.21 -5.43 5.04
C LEU A 88 14.62 -5.86 5.36
N ASN A 89 15.14 -6.79 4.56
CA ASN A 89 16.56 -7.14 4.49
C ASN A 89 16.99 -7.10 3.02
N SER A 90 18.07 -6.40 2.74
CA SER A 90 18.69 -6.40 1.41
C SER A 90 20.20 -6.41 1.53
N THR A 91 20.85 -7.04 0.56
CA THR A 91 22.31 -7.14 0.52
C THR A 91 22.78 -6.95 -0.91
N LEU A 92 23.71 -6.02 -1.10
CA LEU A 92 24.51 -5.91 -2.28
C LEU A 92 25.81 -6.70 -2.05
N THR A 93 26.13 -7.62 -2.95
CA THR A 93 27.38 -8.38 -2.91
C THR A 93 28.17 -8.10 -4.16
N LEU A 94 29.40 -7.62 -3.98
CA LEU A 94 30.37 -7.41 -5.03
C LEU A 94 31.27 -8.65 -5.05
N SER A 95 31.30 -9.34 -6.19
CA SER A 95 32.14 -10.53 -6.35
C SER A 95 33.61 -10.16 -6.29
N ARG A 96 34.39 -11.08 -5.70
CA ARG A 96 35.84 -10.94 -5.63
C ARG A 96 36.43 -10.77 -7.03
N GLU A 97 37.34 -9.81 -7.16
CA GLU A 97 38.14 -9.63 -8.35
C GLU A 97 39.17 -10.73 -8.52
N LEU A 98 39.19 -11.40 -9.67
CA LEU A 98 40.07 -12.56 -9.92
C LEU A 98 41.50 -12.16 -10.39
N ILE A 99 41.68 -10.90 -10.82
CA ILE A 99 42.94 -10.40 -11.36
C ILE A 99 43.32 -9.11 -10.65
N PRO A 100 44.04 -9.17 -9.53
CA PRO A 100 44.46 -8.00 -8.79
C PRO A 100 45.64 -7.32 -9.51
N ILE A 101 45.38 -6.62 -10.59
CA ILE A 101 46.43 -5.86 -11.30
C ILE A 101 46.24 -4.36 -11.03
N MET A 102 46.81 -3.86 -9.94
CA MET A 102 47.06 -2.41 -9.70
C MET A 102 45.90 -1.45 -10.01
N LEU A 103 44.65 -1.97 -10.02
CA LEU A 103 43.47 -1.14 -10.16
C LEU A 103 43.00 -0.72 -8.75
N PRO A 104 42.44 0.46 -8.60
CA PRO A 104 41.80 0.81 -7.35
C PRO A 104 40.67 -0.22 -7.04
N GLU A 105 40.53 -0.48 -5.77
CA GLU A 105 39.47 -1.38 -5.25
C GLU A 105 38.09 -0.81 -5.59
N ASP A 106 37.19 -1.69 -6.00
CA ASP A 106 35.85 -1.28 -6.36
C ASP A 106 35.02 -0.92 -5.13
N ASN A 107 34.34 0.19 -5.19
CA ASN A 107 33.37 0.61 -4.18
C ASN A 107 32.02 0.89 -4.83
N PHE A 108 30.98 0.32 -4.23
CA PHE A 108 29.62 0.50 -4.70
C PHE A 108 28.75 1.03 -3.57
N THR A 109 27.96 2.00 -3.90
CA THR A 109 26.88 2.49 -3.05
C THR A 109 25.55 1.98 -3.59
N PHE A 110 24.72 1.42 -2.73
CA PHE A 110 23.34 1.17 -3.08
C PHE A 110 22.41 1.90 -2.12
N SER A 111 21.36 2.48 -2.69
CA SER A 111 20.37 3.24 -1.97
C SER A 111 18.99 2.70 -2.26
N LEU A 112 18.09 2.92 -1.31
CA LEU A 112 16.67 2.66 -1.44
C LEU A 112 15.91 3.95 -1.16
N ASP A 113 15.08 4.34 -2.11
CA ASP A 113 14.09 5.39 -1.96
C ASP A 113 12.69 4.79 -2.03
N MET A 114 11.84 5.11 -1.05
CA MET A 114 10.45 4.68 -1.01
C MET A 114 9.54 5.88 -1.26
N GLU A 115 8.46 5.67 -1.99
CA GLU A 115 7.45 6.70 -2.27
C GLU A 115 6.85 7.31 -0.99
N SER A 116 6.90 6.58 0.11
CA SER A 116 6.51 7.08 1.44
C SER A 116 7.42 8.18 2.01
N GLY A 117 8.55 8.48 1.33
CA GLY A 117 9.53 9.48 1.73
C GLY A 117 10.63 8.94 2.65
N TRP A 118 10.71 7.64 2.88
CA TRP A 118 11.85 7.03 3.55
C TRP A 118 12.94 6.69 2.55
N SER A 119 14.18 7.06 2.86
CA SER A 119 15.35 6.73 2.07
C SER A 119 16.51 6.30 2.94
N THR A 120 17.38 5.46 2.40
CA THR A 120 18.60 5.00 3.06
C THR A 120 19.63 4.53 2.03
N PHE A 121 20.86 4.38 2.47
CA PHE A 121 21.93 3.84 1.63
C PHE A 121 22.93 3.02 2.44
N ALA A 122 23.71 2.20 1.74
CA ALA A 122 24.86 1.50 2.27
C ALA A 122 25.92 1.41 1.19
N SER A 123 27.19 1.29 1.58
CA SER A 123 28.32 1.15 0.65
C SER A 123 29.14 -0.09 0.97
N THR A 124 29.68 -0.74 -0.05
CA THR A 124 30.61 -1.84 0.11
C THR A 124 31.96 -1.30 0.64
N SER A 125 32.73 -2.17 1.29
CA SER A 125 34.13 -1.86 1.59
C SER A 125 34.99 -2.09 0.35
N GLN A 126 36.19 -1.51 0.33
CA GLN A 126 37.15 -1.63 -0.77
C GLN A 126 38.00 -2.91 -0.70
N ASP A 127 37.54 -3.97 -0.07
CA ASP A 127 38.34 -5.18 0.19
C ASP A 127 37.95 -6.40 -0.69
N ASN A 128 37.34 -6.15 -1.86
CA ASN A 128 36.92 -7.26 -2.73
C ASN A 128 38.07 -8.02 -3.43
N ILE A 129 39.31 -7.61 -3.23
CA ILE A 129 40.49 -8.32 -3.74
C ILE A 129 40.71 -9.67 -3.03
N THR A 130 40.46 -9.73 -1.73
CA THR A 130 40.68 -10.92 -0.93
C THR A 130 39.44 -11.77 -0.75
N GLU A 131 38.30 -11.14 -0.68
CA GLU A 131 37.00 -11.76 -0.48
C GLU A 131 35.89 -10.96 -1.15
N ASN A 132 34.67 -11.49 -1.20
CA ASN A 132 33.53 -10.72 -1.66
C ASN A 132 33.26 -9.58 -0.69
N SER A 133 33.09 -8.38 -1.21
CA SER A 133 32.65 -7.24 -0.42
C SER A 133 31.13 -7.18 -0.41
N SER A 134 30.55 -6.75 0.69
CA SER A 134 29.10 -6.63 0.81
C SER A 134 28.66 -5.43 1.61
N ALA A 135 27.49 -4.92 1.29
CA ALA A 135 26.80 -3.90 2.03
C ALA A 135 25.34 -4.32 2.25
N SER A 136 24.78 -3.97 3.38
CA SER A 136 23.41 -4.37 3.71
C SER A 136 22.59 -3.19 4.16
N ILE A 137 21.34 -3.17 3.70
CA ILE A 137 20.28 -2.32 4.24
C ILE A 137 19.32 -3.25 4.98
N ASP A 138 19.26 -3.07 6.28
CA ASP A 138 18.35 -3.78 7.17
C ASP A 138 17.59 -2.74 7.98
N ARG A 139 16.28 -2.75 7.83
CA ARG A 139 15.41 -1.87 8.60
C ARG A 139 14.78 -2.60 9.81
N GLY A 140 14.99 -3.91 9.91
CA GLY A 140 14.32 -4.71 10.92
C GLY A 140 12.81 -4.67 10.78
N GLU A 141 12.11 -4.58 11.89
CA GLU A 141 10.65 -4.45 11.87
C GLU A 141 10.25 -3.02 11.45
N MET A 142 9.72 -2.90 10.25
CA MET A 142 9.19 -1.63 9.71
C MET A 142 7.84 -1.30 10.34
N ASN A 143 7.03 -2.30 10.57
CA ASN A 143 5.69 -2.18 11.11
C ASN A 143 5.43 -3.28 12.13
N SER A 144 4.55 -3.02 13.08
CA SER A 144 4.09 -4.06 14.00
C SER A 144 3.30 -5.12 13.25
N TYR A 145 3.42 -6.36 13.69
CA TYR A 145 2.53 -7.42 13.23
C TYR A 145 1.09 -7.04 13.51
N PRO A 146 0.22 -7.12 12.52
CA PRO A 146 -1.19 -6.80 12.72
C PRO A 146 -1.88 -7.88 13.56
N ASP A 147 -2.87 -7.47 14.35
CA ASP A 147 -3.78 -8.42 14.96
C ASP A 147 -4.49 -9.23 13.87
N SER A 148 -4.79 -10.49 14.15
CA SER A 148 -5.53 -11.33 13.22
C SER A 148 -6.86 -11.80 13.81
N GLY A 149 -7.82 -12.15 12.94
CA GLY A 149 -9.11 -12.69 13.34
C GLY A 149 -10.06 -11.64 13.92
N TYR A 150 -9.99 -10.40 13.48
CA TYR A 150 -10.95 -9.36 13.84
C TYR A 150 -11.86 -8.99 12.66
N THR A 151 -12.89 -8.22 12.93
CA THR A 151 -13.82 -7.78 11.89
C THR A 151 -13.79 -6.26 11.71
N LEU A 152 -13.94 -5.84 10.47
CA LEU A 152 -14.10 -4.42 10.11
C LEU A 152 -15.32 -4.24 9.23
N SER A 153 -15.96 -3.08 9.36
CA SER A 153 -17.04 -2.67 8.48
C SER A 153 -16.50 -1.70 7.44
N ALA A 154 -16.85 -1.92 6.18
CA ALA A 154 -16.53 -1.03 5.09
C ALA A 154 -17.63 -1.09 4.02
N ASP A 155 -17.76 -0.03 3.22
CA ASP A 155 -18.77 0.05 2.18
C ASP A 155 -18.42 -0.80 0.96
N SER A 156 -17.12 -0.97 0.70
CA SER A 156 -16.60 -1.79 -0.39
C SER A 156 -15.28 -2.45 0.00
N LYS A 157 -14.80 -3.37 -0.86
CA LYS A 157 -13.49 -3.99 -0.72
C LYS A 157 -12.37 -2.95 -0.82
N GLU A 158 -12.48 -2.03 -1.76
CA GLU A 158 -11.51 -0.96 -2.00
C GLU A 158 -11.40 -0.01 -0.80
N SER A 159 -12.56 0.34 -0.20
CA SER A 159 -12.59 1.14 1.03
C SER A 159 -11.94 0.40 2.21
N LEU A 160 -12.14 -0.91 2.30
CA LEU A 160 -11.48 -1.74 3.30
C LEU A 160 -9.97 -1.80 3.10
N GLU A 161 -9.51 -2.01 1.87
CA GLU A 161 -8.08 -2.02 1.53
C GLU A 161 -7.40 -0.70 1.90
N GLN A 162 -8.05 0.43 1.60
CA GLN A 162 -7.57 1.73 2.02
C GLN A 162 -7.46 1.87 3.55
N GLN A 163 -8.44 1.39 4.30
CA GLN A 163 -8.38 1.40 5.76
C GLN A 163 -7.22 0.55 6.31
N LEU A 164 -6.93 -0.58 5.67
CA LEU A 164 -5.92 -1.53 6.11
C LEU A 164 -4.49 -1.15 5.69
N LEU A 165 -4.33 -0.50 4.52
CA LEU A 165 -3.03 -0.31 3.87
C LEU A 165 -2.58 1.15 3.77
N ASN A 166 -3.47 2.13 3.97
CA ASN A 166 -3.19 3.56 3.80
C ASN A 166 -3.26 4.35 5.12
N GLN A 167 -2.68 3.83 6.19
CA GLN A 167 -2.54 4.64 7.40
C GLN A 167 -1.51 5.76 7.20
N ALA A 168 -1.76 6.89 7.86
CA ALA A 168 -0.85 8.03 7.82
C ALA A 168 0.54 7.63 8.35
N GLY A 169 1.58 8.02 7.61
CA GLY A 169 2.97 7.77 7.95
C GLY A 169 3.70 6.98 6.89
N GLU A 170 3.89 5.71 7.07
CA GLU A 170 4.74 4.90 6.20
C GLU A 170 3.99 4.03 5.20
N ARG A 171 2.71 4.24 4.98
CA ARG A 171 1.88 3.48 4.03
C ARG A 171 2.13 1.97 4.02
N PHE A 172 2.64 1.42 5.12
CA PHE A 172 3.02 0.01 5.29
C PHE A 172 3.85 -0.56 4.13
N GLY A 173 4.75 0.24 3.55
CA GLY A 173 5.59 -0.16 2.43
C GLY A 173 4.89 -0.14 1.07
N GLN A 174 3.73 0.51 0.97
CA GLN A 174 3.03 0.70 -0.30
C GLN A 174 3.77 1.67 -1.22
N GLY A 175 3.48 1.55 -2.52
CA GLY A 175 4.08 2.35 -3.57
C GLY A 175 5.37 1.75 -4.11
N THR A 176 5.99 2.50 -5.02
CA THR A 176 7.21 2.08 -5.70
C THR A 176 8.42 2.22 -4.79
N TRP A 177 9.23 1.18 -4.76
CA TRP A 177 10.56 1.17 -4.14
C TRP A 177 11.60 1.25 -5.23
N THR A 178 12.43 2.29 -5.17
CA THR A 178 13.47 2.57 -6.15
C THR A 178 14.84 2.25 -5.56
N TRP A 179 15.50 1.24 -6.10
CA TRP A 179 16.86 0.86 -5.75
C TRP A 179 17.83 1.45 -6.75
N ILE A 180 18.85 2.12 -6.28
CA ILE A 180 19.90 2.71 -7.11
C ILE A 180 21.24 2.12 -6.69
N ILE A 181 21.96 1.53 -7.62
CA ILE A 181 23.30 0.99 -7.39
C ILE A 181 24.25 1.81 -8.22
N THR A 182 25.28 2.36 -7.58
CA THR A 182 26.29 3.22 -8.21
C THR A 182 27.68 2.62 -7.98
N ALA A 183 28.45 2.52 -9.05
CA ALA A 183 29.87 2.19 -8.97
C ALA A 183 30.66 3.48 -8.73
N ASP A 184 31.14 3.68 -7.50
CA ASP A 184 31.79 4.93 -7.08
C ASP A 184 33.24 4.99 -7.55
N GLN A 185 33.95 3.86 -7.50
CA GLN A 185 35.33 3.68 -7.98
C GLN A 185 35.57 2.27 -8.51
#